data_8a4bdf277a7b32c321c27b2bb0b109aa
#
_entry.id   8a4bdf277a7b32c321c27b2bb0b109aa
#
_cell.length_a   1.000
_cell.length_b   1.000
_cell.length_c   1.000
_cell.angle_alpha   90.00
_cell.angle_beta   90.00
_cell.angle_gamma   90.00
#
_symmetry.space_group_name_H-M   'P 1'
#
loop_
_entity.id
_entity.type
_entity.pdbx_description
1 polymer ?
#
loop_
_entity_poly.entity_id
_entity_poly.type
_entity_poly.pdbx_seq_one_letter_code
_entity_poly.pdbx_strand_id
1 'polypeptide(L)'
;MSEVWNKVYKSDSSFFGEEPSNFALLCLNHMKTNNAKRVLELGAGHGRDTTFFASNGIEVDALDYSVIAVDILDRIRKEKRLTIKPRFLDVKSPLPFQDCFFDAVYSHMLLNMRFSLDQLHFIFSEIKRVLKPKGLNFFSVRNYNDKSYGKGMEIERGIYDTNGFQVRFFTEKEIQGLMKGFELLWIREEYEEPVTLYLVSSRKV
;
A
#
# COMPACT_ATOMS: atom_id res chain seq x y z
N MET A 1 15.42 7.22 2.54
CA MET A 1 14.33 6.87 1.61
C MET A 1 13.26 7.95 1.50
N SER A 2 12.83 8.61 2.60
CA SER A 2 11.86 9.73 2.49
C SER A 2 12.30 10.85 1.55
N GLU A 3 13.59 11.20 1.54
CA GLU A 3 14.13 12.22 0.62
C GLU A 3 14.00 11.84 -0.86
N VAL A 4 14.11 10.56 -1.19
CA VAL A 4 13.94 10.08 -2.57
C VAL A 4 12.51 10.33 -3.02
N TRP A 5 11.51 9.92 -2.22
CA TRP A 5 10.11 10.12 -2.54
C TRP A 5 9.68 11.59 -2.49
N ASN A 6 10.22 12.38 -1.54
CA ASN A 6 10.03 13.82 -1.55
C ASN A 6 10.50 14.47 -2.86
N LYS A 7 11.64 14.03 -3.41
CA LYS A 7 12.14 14.49 -4.69
C LYS A 7 11.22 14.08 -5.85
N VAL A 8 10.78 12.81 -5.86
CA VAL A 8 9.87 12.28 -6.89
C VAL A 8 8.57 13.09 -6.90
N TYR A 9 7.87 13.21 -5.77
CA TYR A 9 6.60 13.93 -5.70
C TYR A 9 6.72 15.45 -5.91
N LYS A 10 7.91 16.02 -5.65
CA LYS A 10 8.17 17.44 -5.95
C LYS A 10 8.42 17.68 -7.44
N SER A 11 9.08 16.74 -8.12
CA SER A 11 9.39 16.87 -9.56
C SER A 11 8.20 16.50 -10.44
N ASP A 12 7.38 15.54 -10.03
CA ASP A 12 6.21 15.08 -10.76
C ASP A 12 5.12 14.64 -9.78
N SER A 13 4.11 15.49 -9.59
CA SER A 13 2.96 15.21 -8.74
C SER A 13 2.00 14.17 -9.34
N SER A 14 2.19 13.79 -10.60
CA SER A 14 1.41 12.79 -11.33
C SER A 14 2.21 11.54 -11.70
N PHE A 15 3.34 11.30 -11.04
CA PHE A 15 4.30 10.22 -11.35
C PHE A 15 3.65 8.85 -11.55
N PHE A 16 2.58 8.53 -10.82
CA PHE A 16 1.80 7.28 -10.99
C PHE A 16 0.52 7.45 -11.80
N GLY A 17 0.33 8.60 -12.48
CA GLY A 17 -0.90 8.93 -13.18
C GLY A 17 -2.01 9.46 -12.26
N GLU A 18 -3.12 9.91 -12.84
CA GLU A 18 -4.28 10.45 -12.12
C GLU A 18 -5.41 9.43 -11.97
N GLU A 19 -5.48 8.47 -12.89
CA GLU A 19 -6.49 7.41 -12.87
C GLU A 19 -6.18 6.37 -11.78
N PRO A 20 -7.20 5.80 -11.13
CA PRO A 20 -6.99 4.77 -10.12
C PRO A 20 -6.27 3.56 -10.69
N SER A 21 -5.50 2.87 -9.87
CA SER A 21 -4.91 1.60 -10.28
C SER A 21 -6.00 0.54 -10.52
N ASN A 22 -5.72 -0.42 -11.40
CA ASN A 22 -6.58 -1.58 -11.58
C ASN A 22 -6.82 -2.30 -10.26
N PHE A 23 -5.80 -2.34 -9.41
CA PHE A 23 -5.90 -2.92 -8.08
C PHE A 23 -6.92 -2.18 -7.20
N ALA A 24 -6.93 -0.84 -7.21
CA ALA A 24 -7.92 -0.06 -6.47
C ALA A 24 -9.35 -0.32 -6.97
N LEU A 25 -9.54 -0.45 -8.29
CA LEU A 25 -10.84 -0.80 -8.87
C LEU A 25 -11.36 -2.15 -8.35
N LEU A 26 -10.49 -3.18 -8.33
CA LEU A 26 -10.81 -4.50 -7.79
C LEU A 26 -11.14 -4.43 -6.30
N CYS A 27 -10.30 -3.74 -5.52
CA CYS A 27 -10.46 -3.62 -4.07
C CYS A 27 -11.76 -2.88 -3.70
N LEU A 28 -12.13 -1.81 -4.41
CA LEU A 28 -13.36 -1.09 -4.16
C LEU A 28 -14.61 -1.99 -4.26
N ASN A 29 -14.65 -2.88 -5.26
CA ASN A 29 -15.76 -3.82 -5.39
C ASN A 29 -15.86 -4.76 -4.17
N HIS A 30 -14.70 -5.28 -3.71
CA HIS A 30 -14.67 -6.11 -2.50
C HIS A 30 -15.05 -5.31 -1.25
N MET A 31 -14.59 -4.06 -1.12
CA MET A 31 -14.95 -3.16 -0.02
C MET A 31 -16.48 -2.90 0.01
N LYS A 32 -17.08 -2.59 -1.14
CA LYS A 32 -18.54 -2.35 -1.26
C LYS A 32 -19.34 -3.59 -0.88
N THR A 33 -18.96 -4.77 -1.39
CA THR A 33 -19.63 -6.04 -1.08
C THR A 33 -19.56 -6.39 0.42
N ASN A 34 -18.52 -5.98 1.11
CA ASN A 34 -18.36 -6.20 2.56
C ASN A 34 -18.77 -4.98 3.41
N ASN A 35 -19.46 -3.99 2.84
CA ASN A 35 -19.92 -2.78 3.50
C ASN A 35 -18.79 -1.99 4.23
N ALA A 36 -17.58 -2.04 3.71
CA ALA A 36 -16.46 -1.27 4.26
C ALA A 36 -16.73 0.24 4.08
N LYS A 37 -16.57 0.99 5.16
CA LYS A 37 -16.78 2.45 5.21
C LYS A 37 -15.51 3.20 5.55
N ARG A 38 -14.62 2.59 6.32
CA ARG A 38 -13.38 3.21 6.78
C ARG A 38 -12.19 2.37 6.38
N VAL A 39 -11.31 2.98 5.59
CA VAL A 39 -10.11 2.35 5.04
C VAL A 39 -8.86 3.06 5.54
N LEU A 40 -7.84 2.31 5.88
CA LEU A 40 -6.49 2.80 6.10
C LEU A 40 -5.67 2.52 4.84
N GLU A 41 -5.10 3.55 4.25
CA GLU A 41 -4.15 3.41 3.16
C GLU A 41 -2.72 3.64 3.65
N LEU A 42 -1.85 2.67 3.43
CA LEU A 42 -0.44 2.73 3.77
C LEU A 42 0.38 3.04 2.51
N GLY A 43 1.17 4.12 2.55
CA GLY A 43 1.96 4.57 1.40
C GLY A 43 1.08 5.20 0.32
N ALA A 44 0.22 6.15 0.72
CA ALA A 44 -0.77 6.76 -0.15
C ALA A 44 -0.18 7.60 -1.31
N GLY A 45 1.09 7.98 -1.21
CA GLY A 45 1.76 8.77 -2.24
C GLY A 45 1.03 10.08 -2.53
N HIS A 46 0.94 10.43 -3.81
CA HIS A 46 0.20 11.64 -4.22
C HIS A 46 -1.33 11.46 -4.23
N GLY A 47 -1.84 10.29 -3.82
CA GLY A 47 -3.27 10.11 -3.52
C GLY A 47 -4.15 9.66 -4.68
N ARG A 48 -3.61 9.02 -5.70
CA ARG A 48 -4.35 8.46 -6.83
C ARG A 48 -5.48 7.55 -6.36
N ASP A 49 -5.15 6.49 -5.63
CA ASP A 49 -6.10 5.50 -5.15
C ASP A 49 -6.91 6.03 -3.94
N THR A 50 -6.27 6.82 -3.06
CA THR A 50 -6.95 7.55 -1.96
C THR A 50 -8.12 8.38 -2.45
N THR A 51 -7.88 9.19 -3.50
CA THR A 51 -8.89 10.06 -4.11
C THR A 51 -10.04 9.25 -4.68
N PHE A 52 -9.72 8.16 -5.36
CA PHE A 52 -10.70 7.26 -5.93
C PHE A 52 -11.59 6.62 -4.87
N PHE A 53 -11.04 6.08 -3.79
CA PHE A 53 -11.83 5.50 -2.70
C PHE A 53 -12.73 6.55 -2.03
N ALA A 54 -12.16 7.72 -1.73
CA ALA A 54 -12.91 8.79 -1.09
C ALA A 54 -14.05 9.33 -1.98
N SER A 55 -13.83 9.43 -3.30
CA SER A 55 -14.87 9.82 -4.28
C SER A 55 -15.99 8.78 -4.39
N ASN A 56 -15.72 7.54 -3.96
CA ASN A 56 -16.72 6.48 -3.90
C ASN A 56 -17.37 6.31 -2.52
N GLY A 57 -17.24 7.31 -1.64
CA GLY A 57 -17.91 7.35 -0.34
C GLY A 57 -17.20 6.56 0.77
N ILE A 58 -15.94 6.23 0.60
CA ILE A 58 -15.10 5.61 1.63
C ILE A 58 -14.40 6.72 2.43
N GLU A 59 -14.40 6.64 3.76
CA GLU A 59 -13.55 7.45 4.63
C GLU A 59 -12.14 6.86 4.60
N VAL A 60 -11.14 7.65 4.19
CA VAL A 60 -9.76 7.17 4.04
C VAL A 60 -8.83 7.90 5.01
N ASP A 61 -8.23 7.16 5.95
CA ASP A 61 -7.03 7.59 6.65
C ASP A 61 -5.82 7.21 5.79
N ALA A 62 -5.11 8.22 5.26
CA ALA A 62 -4.05 8.05 4.26
C ALA A 62 -2.68 8.35 4.88
N LEU A 63 -1.82 7.35 5.00
CA LEU A 63 -0.49 7.49 5.59
C LEU A 63 0.59 7.52 4.51
N ASP A 64 1.49 8.47 4.64
CA ASP A 64 2.75 8.48 3.88
C ASP A 64 3.87 9.07 4.73
N TYR A 65 5.11 8.68 4.47
CA TYR A 65 6.28 9.25 5.15
C TYR A 65 6.94 10.39 4.34
N SER A 66 6.34 10.79 3.23
CA SER A 66 6.68 11.99 2.48
C SER A 66 5.78 13.14 2.91
N VAL A 67 6.38 14.21 3.42
CA VAL A 67 5.65 15.45 3.75
C VAL A 67 4.99 16.03 2.51
N ILE A 68 5.65 15.92 1.35
CA ILE A 68 5.10 16.41 0.07
C ILE A 68 3.84 15.65 -0.31
N ALA A 69 3.83 14.33 -0.16
CA ALA A 69 2.64 13.51 -0.41
C ALA A 69 1.47 13.92 0.50
N VAL A 70 1.73 14.09 1.78
CA VAL A 70 0.73 14.52 2.77
C VAL A 70 0.15 15.89 2.42
N ASP A 71 1.00 16.84 2.01
CA ASP A 71 0.57 18.18 1.58
C ASP A 71 -0.28 18.16 0.30
N ILE A 72 0.06 17.28 -0.64
CA ILE A 72 -0.75 17.05 -1.86
C ILE A 72 -2.14 16.52 -1.48
N LEU A 73 -2.18 15.48 -0.65
CA LEU A 73 -3.45 14.89 -0.18
C LEU A 73 -4.31 15.90 0.59
N ASP A 74 -3.68 16.78 1.41
CA ASP A 74 -4.40 17.81 2.15
C ASP A 74 -5.03 18.86 1.21
N ARG A 75 -4.36 19.21 0.11
CA ARG A 75 -4.94 20.05 -0.94
C ARG A 75 -6.10 19.37 -1.65
N ILE A 76 -5.91 18.13 -2.12
CA ILE A 76 -6.93 17.36 -2.83
C ILE A 76 -8.21 17.24 -1.98
N ARG A 77 -8.10 16.89 -0.68
CA ARG A 77 -9.28 16.74 0.17
C ARG A 77 -10.06 18.04 0.35
N LYS A 78 -9.37 19.19 0.39
CA LYS A 78 -10.01 20.51 0.51
C LYS A 78 -10.70 20.91 -0.79
N GLU A 79 -10.01 20.79 -1.92
CA GLU A 79 -10.50 21.17 -3.24
C GLU A 79 -11.70 20.33 -3.67
N LYS A 80 -11.60 18.99 -3.48
CA LYS A 80 -12.64 18.05 -3.89
C LYS A 80 -13.67 17.75 -2.78
N ARG A 81 -13.50 18.35 -1.59
CA ARG A 81 -14.35 18.11 -0.40
C ARG A 81 -14.50 16.64 -0.04
N LEU A 82 -13.40 15.89 -0.08
CA LEU A 82 -13.35 14.45 0.17
C LEU A 82 -13.05 14.14 1.64
N THR A 83 -13.55 13.01 2.11
CA THR A 83 -13.31 12.51 3.46
C THR A 83 -11.99 11.73 3.50
N ILE A 84 -10.89 12.48 3.39
CA ILE A 84 -9.52 11.98 3.47
C ILE A 84 -8.87 12.59 4.72
N LYS A 85 -8.11 11.79 5.47
CA LYS A 85 -7.33 12.20 6.64
C LYS A 85 -5.85 11.89 6.38
N PRO A 86 -5.12 12.81 5.71
CA PRO A 86 -3.70 12.59 5.43
C PRO A 86 -2.88 12.69 6.72
N ARG A 87 -1.88 11.80 6.88
CA ARG A 87 -0.98 11.81 8.03
C ARG A 87 0.44 11.45 7.62
N PHE A 88 1.40 12.20 8.13
CA PHE A 88 2.80 11.85 8.03
C PHE A 88 3.11 10.72 9.01
N LEU A 89 3.54 9.55 8.50
CA LEU A 89 3.95 8.42 9.32
C LEU A 89 4.86 7.47 8.54
N ASP A 90 5.93 7.01 9.19
CA ASP A 90 6.68 5.85 8.72
C ASP A 90 6.00 4.58 9.26
N VAL A 91 5.57 3.69 8.37
CA VAL A 91 4.87 2.43 8.72
C VAL A 91 5.72 1.45 9.54
N LYS A 92 7.01 1.73 9.72
CA LYS A 92 7.88 1.02 10.67
C LYS A 92 7.64 1.42 12.13
N SER A 93 6.83 2.46 12.36
CA SER A 93 6.38 2.89 13.69
C SER A 93 4.99 2.35 13.99
N PRO A 94 4.60 2.24 15.29
CA PRO A 94 3.24 1.86 15.65
C PRO A 94 2.20 2.76 14.99
N LEU A 95 1.16 2.16 14.45
CA LEU A 95 0.06 2.90 13.84
C LEU A 95 -0.74 3.63 14.93
N PRO A 96 -0.98 4.96 14.81
CA PRO A 96 -1.63 5.77 15.85
C PRO A 96 -3.17 5.60 15.86
N PHE A 97 -3.61 4.35 15.81
CA PHE A 97 -5.02 3.99 15.81
C PHE A 97 -5.30 2.92 16.84
N GLN A 98 -6.52 2.94 17.38
CA GLN A 98 -7.00 1.91 18.29
C GLN A 98 -7.17 0.56 17.56
N ASP A 99 -7.22 -0.50 18.33
CA ASP A 99 -7.50 -1.84 17.83
C ASP A 99 -8.87 -1.91 17.18
N CYS A 100 -9.01 -2.74 16.15
CA CYS A 100 -10.29 -3.01 15.48
C CYS A 100 -11.03 -1.75 14.98
N PHE A 101 -10.30 -0.82 14.38
CA PHE A 101 -10.83 0.48 13.95
C PHE A 101 -11.26 0.51 12.47
N PHE A 102 -10.50 -0.14 11.58
CA PHE A 102 -10.73 -0.11 10.14
C PHE A 102 -11.48 -1.33 9.62
N ASP A 103 -12.33 -1.10 8.60
CA ASP A 103 -12.98 -2.16 7.86
C ASP A 103 -12.04 -2.81 6.85
N ALA A 104 -11.12 -2.02 6.28
CA ALA A 104 -10.08 -2.52 5.40
C ALA A 104 -8.77 -1.74 5.56
N VAL A 105 -7.66 -2.40 5.23
CA VAL A 105 -6.35 -1.80 5.01
C VAL A 105 -5.96 -2.04 3.55
N TYR A 106 -5.41 -1.03 2.91
CA TYR A 106 -4.95 -1.06 1.53
C TYR A 106 -3.53 -0.56 1.44
N SER A 107 -2.70 -1.21 0.63
CA SER A 107 -1.40 -0.67 0.24
C SER A 107 -1.00 -1.13 -1.16
N HIS A 108 -0.61 -0.19 -2.01
CA HIS A 108 -0.19 -0.48 -3.37
C HIS A 108 1.30 -0.16 -3.55
N MET A 109 2.10 -1.17 -3.90
CA MET A 109 3.55 -1.05 -4.11
C MET A 109 4.39 -0.47 -2.94
N LEU A 110 3.84 -0.45 -1.72
CA LEU A 110 4.59 -0.03 -0.53
C LEU A 110 5.50 -1.15 -0.02
N LEU A 111 4.94 -2.36 0.15
CA LEU A 111 5.63 -3.45 0.85
C LEU A 111 6.79 -4.04 0.05
N ASN A 112 6.92 -3.70 -1.22
CA ASN A 112 8.10 -4.02 -2.02
C ASN A 112 9.27 -3.01 -1.84
N MET A 113 9.13 -1.99 -1.00
CA MET A 113 10.27 -1.18 -0.60
C MET A 113 11.20 -1.99 0.31
N ARG A 114 12.40 -1.47 0.57
CA ARG A 114 13.36 -2.14 1.45
C ARG A 114 12.88 -2.15 2.89
N PHE A 115 12.23 -3.24 3.27
CA PHE A 115 11.94 -3.61 4.65
C PHE A 115 12.69 -4.89 5.01
N SER A 116 13.20 -5.00 6.25
CA SER A 116 13.64 -6.28 6.78
C SER A 116 12.43 -7.21 7.02
N LEU A 117 12.68 -8.51 7.16
CA LEU A 117 11.59 -9.45 7.49
C LEU A 117 10.91 -9.10 8.81
N ASP A 118 11.67 -8.68 9.84
CA ASP A 118 11.11 -8.25 11.12
C ASP A 118 10.22 -7.02 10.96
N GLN A 119 10.63 -6.05 10.13
CA GLN A 119 9.80 -4.88 9.80
C GLN A 119 8.52 -5.27 9.09
N LEU A 120 8.58 -6.20 8.14
CA LEU A 120 7.38 -6.71 7.46
C LEU A 120 6.45 -7.42 8.45
N HIS A 121 6.98 -8.29 9.31
CA HIS A 121 6.17 -8.95 10.35
C HIS A 121 5.54 -7.93 11.31
N PHE A 122 6.29 -6.89 11.70
CA PHE A 122 5.75 -5.80 12.51
C PHE A 122 4.60 -5.08 11.80
N ILE A 123 4.79 -4.68 10.53
CA ILE A 123 3.76 -4.02 9.73
C ILE A 123 2.50 -4.89 9.63
N PHE A 124 2.64 -6.18 9.33
CA PHE A 124 1.50 -7.10 9.27
C PHE A 124 0.81 -7.28 10.63
N SER A 125 1.56 -7.25 11.74
CA SER A 125 0.98 -7.29 13.09
C SER A 125 0.15 -6.04 13.39
N GLU A 126 0.62 -4.86 12.99
CA GLU A 126 -0.10 -3.59 13.15
C GLU A 126 -1.33 -3.53 12.24
N ILE A 127 -1.23 -3.97 10.98
CA ILE A 127 -2.37 -4.12 10.07
C ILE A 127 -3.43 -5.00 10.73
N LYS A 128 -3.02 -6.16 11.26
CA LYS A 128 -3.93 -7.07 11.97
C LYS A 128 -4.57 -6.41 13.19
N ARG A 129 -3.79 -5.67 13.98
CA ARG A 129 -4.28 -5.01 15.18
C ARG A 129 -5.37 -4.00 14.87
N VAL A 130 -5.14 -3.12 13.89
CA VAL A 130 -6.08 -2.03 13.56
C VAL A 130 -7.30 -2.48 12.76
N LEU A 131 -7.24 -3.64 12.11
CA LEU A 131 -8.38 -4.21 11.40
C LEU A 131 -9.43 -4.76 12.36
N LYS A 132 -10.70 -4.50 12.07
CA LYS A 132 -11.84 -5.17 12.71
C LYS A 132 -11.78 -6.69 12.50
N PRO A 133 -12.43 -7.49 13.34
CA PRO A 133 -12.66 -8.91 13.04
C PRO A 133 -13.28 -9.06 11.65
N LYS A 134 -12.76 -9.97 10.84
CA LYS A 134 -13.12 -10.17 9.43
C LYS A 134 -12.86 -8.98 8.48
N GLY A 135 -12.15 -7.95 8.96
CA GLY A 135 -11.68 -6.83 8.13
C GLY A 135 -10.75 -7.30 7.01
N LEU A 136 -10.77 -6.57 5.91
CA LEU A 136 -10.04 -6.93 4.68
C LEU A 136 -8.64 -6.30 4.67
N ASN A 137 -7.67 -7.04 4.18
CA ASN A 137 -6.33 -6.51 3.92
C ASN A 137 -5.99 -6.73 2.45
N PHE A 138 -5.68 -5.65 1.77
CA PHE A 138 -5.31 -5.62 0.36
C PHE A 138 -3.89 -5.06 0.23
N PHE A 139 -3.03 -5.77 -0.46
CA PHE A 139 -1.70 -5.24 -0.77
C PHE A 139 -1.17 -5.76 -2.10
N SER A 140 -0.30 -4.98 -2.71
CA SER A 140 0.44 -5.43 -3.88
C SER A 140 1.94 -5.37 -3.63
N VAL A 141 2.65 -6.32 -4.24
CA VAL A 141 4.11 -6.41 -4.19
C VAL A 141 4.67 -6.88 -5.52
N ARG A 142 5.90 -6.45 -5.86
CA ARG A 142 6.60 -6.97 -7.03
C ARG A 142 6.94 -8.43 -6.85
N ASN A 143 6.86 -9.21 -7.91
CA ASN A 143 7.18 -10.63 -7.91
C ASN A 143 8.42 -10.95 -8.75
N TYR A 144 8.83 -12.20 -8.80
CA TYR A 144 10.02 -12.66 -9.51
C TYR A 144 9.85 -12.68 -11.04
N ASN A 145 8.63 -12.49 -11.56
CA ASN A 145 8.37 -12.33 -12.99
C ASN A 145 8.48 -10.86 -13.46
N ASP A 146 8.71 -9.93 -12.51
CA ASP A 146 8.95 -8.52 -12.83
C ASP A 146 10.22 -8.37 -13.66
N LYS A 147 10.16 -7.54 -14.70
CA LYS A 147 11.28 -7.30 -15.62
C LYS A 147 12.54 -6.74 -14.92
N SER A 148 12.39 -6.15 -13.73
CA SER A 148 13.50 -5.59 -12.95
C SER A 148 14.14 -6.61 -12.01
N TYR A 149 13.52 -7.77 -11.81
CA TYR A 149 14.11 -8.83 -10.99
C TYR A 149 15.47 -9.27 -11.59
N GLY A 150 16.47 -9.41 -10.73
CA GLY A 150 17.83 -9.78 -11.15
C GLY A 150 18.60 -8.67 -11.85
N LYS A 151 18.04 -7.44 -11.97
CA LYS A 151 18.74 -6.28 -12.52
C LYS A 151 19.24 -5.35 -11.42
N GLY A 152 20.42 -4.77 -11.63
CA GLY A 152 21.11 -3.95 -10.63
C GLY A 152 21.92 -4.78 -9.65
N MET A 153 22.19 -4.23 -8.48
CA MET A 153 22.98 -4.87 -7.43
C MET A 153 22.08 -5.56 -6.41
N GLU A 154 22.24 -6.87 -6.24
CA GLU A 154 21.55 -7.57 -5.15
C GLU A 154 22.18 -7.16 -3.81
N ILE A 155 21.40 -6.54 -2.93
CA ILE A 155 21.81 -6.08 -1.61
C ILE A 155 21.62 -7.18 -0.56
N GLU A 156 20.46 -7.83 -0.64
CA GLU A 156 20.03 -8.96 0.17
C GLU A 156 19.23 -9.89 -0.75
N ARG A 157 19.07 -11.15 -0.38
CA ARG A 157 18.30 -12.11 -1.17
C ARG A 157 16.91 -11.54 -1.52
N GLY A 158 16.68 -11.38 -2.82
CA GLY A 158 15.42 -10.85 -3.36
C GLY A 158 15.25 -9.34 -3.22
N ILE A 159 16.29 -8.59 -2.79
CA ILE A 159 16.29 -7.12 -2.77
C ILE A 159 17.38 -6.62 -3.71
N TYR A 160 16.97 -5.83 -4.68
CA TYR A 160 17.86 -5.26 -5.69
C TYR A 160 17.85 -3.73 -5.62
N ASP A 161 19.05 -3.12 -5.74
CA ASP A 161 19.18 -1.68 -5.97
C ASP A 161 19.23 -1.44 -7.48
N THR A 162 18.22 -0.73 -7.96
CA THR A 162 18.14 -0.31 -9.36
C THR A 162 18.11 1.21 -9.38
N ASN A 163 19.27 1.82 -9.67
CA ASN A 163 19.42 3.29 -9.75
C ASN A 163 18.95 4.05 -8.50
N GLY A 164 19.28 3.52 -7.31
CA GLY A 164 18.94 4.13 -6.03
C GLY A 164 17.55 3.75 -5.48
N PHE A 165 16.76 2.98 -6.23
CA PHE A 165 15.54 2.37 -5.73
C PHE A 165 15.81 0.94 -5.27
N GLN A 166 15.60 0.69 -3.98
CA GLN A 166 15.81 -0.62 -3.37
C GLN A 166 14.48 -1.34 -3.29
N VAL A 167 14.33 -2.36 -4.12
CA VAL A 167 13.06 -3.08 -4.34
C VAL A 167 13.20 -4.53 -3.91
N ARG A 168 12.27 -4.98 -3.06
CA ARG A 168 12.08 -6.38 -2.71
C ARG A 168 11.11 -7.03 -3.67
N PHE A 169 11.46 -8.22 -4.13
CA PHE A 169 10.59 -9.10 -4.91
C PHE A 169 10.13 -10.27 -4.03
N PHE A 170 8.94 -10.76 -4.30
CA PHE A 170 8.29 -11.77 -3.47
C PHE A 170 7.91 -13.00 -4.27
N THR A 171 8.02 -14.16 -3.62
CA THR A 171 7.32 -15.39 -4.00
C THR A 171 5.99 -15.48 -3.25
N GLU A 172 5.05 -16.27 -3.75
CA GLU A 172 3.79 -16.54 -3.04
C GLU A 172 4.04 -17.15 -1.64
N LYS A 173 5.05 -18.01 -1.50
CA LYS A 173 5.41 -18.62 -0.23
C LYS A 173 5.86 -17.59 0.82
N GLU A 174 6.62 -16.58 0.40
CA GLU A 174 7.04 -15.48 1.29
C GLU A 174 5.85 -14.64 1.71
N ILE A 175 4.93 -14.35 0.78
CA ILE A 175 3.68 -13.65 1.09
C ILE A 175 2.87 -14.44 2.14
N GLN A 176 2.66 -15.75 1.93
CA GLN A 176 1.94 -16.60 2.87
C GLN A 176 2.61 -16.62 4.26
N GLY A 177 3.94 -16.59 4.31
CA GLY A 177 4.71 -16.51 5.55
C GLY A 177 4.44 -15.25 6.37
N LEU A 178 4.11 -14.12 5.73
CA LEU A 178 3.77 -12.86 6.40
C LEU A 178 2.33 -12.81 6.92
N MET A 179 1.45 -13.69 6.43
CA MET A 179 0.01 -13.60 6.64
C MET A 179 -0.50 -14.33 7.88
N LYS A 180 0.32 -14.46 8.94
CA LYS A 180 -0.12 -15.10 10.19
C LYS A 180 -1.32 -14.39 10.81
N GLY A 181 -2.45 -15.11 10.91
CA GLY A 181 -3.72 -14.57 11.43
C GLY A 181 -4.56 -13.86 10.37
N PHE A 182 -4.29 -14.17 9.10
CA PHE A 182 -5.13 -13.81 7.96
C PHE A 182 -5.51 -15.06 7.19
N GLU A 183 -6.71 -15.08 6.66
CA GLU A 183 -7.19 -16.02 5.66
C GLU A 183 -6.89 -15.41 4.27
N LEU A 184 -6.14 -16.12 3.43
CA LEU A 184 -5.91 -15.72 2.04
C LEU A 184 -7.20 -15.90 1.25
N LEU A 185 -7.74 -14.84 0.68
CA LEU A 185 -8.92 -14.90 -0.19
C LEU A 185 -8.52 -15.16 -1.64
N TRP A 186 -7.53 -14.43 -2.11
CA TRP A 186 -6.92 -14.66 -3.43
C TRP A 186 -5.55 -13.98 -3.53
N ILE A 187 -4.73 -14.52 -4.42
CA ILE A 187 -3.52 -13.92 -4.96
C ILE A 187 -3.58 -14.00 -6.48
N ARG A 188 -3.21 -12.93 -7.16
CA ARG A 188 -3.21 -12.83 -8.62
C ARG A 188 -1.94 -12.16 -9.09
N GLU A 189 -1.39 -12.65 -10.19
CA GLU A 189 -0.34 -11.92 -10.89
C GLU A 189 -0.99 -10.96 -11.88
N GLU A 190 -0.49 -9.73 -11.92
CA GLU A 190 -0.92 -8.70 -12.84
C GLU A 190 0.27 -7.89 -13.35
N TYR A 191 0.25 -7.56 -14.64
CA TYR A 191 1.19 -6.63 -15.24
C TYR A 191 0.59 -5.23 -15.24
N GLU A 192 1.16 -4.33 -14.44
CA GLU A 192 0.88 -2.90 -14.43
C GLU A 192 2.13 -2.18 -14.92
N GLU A 193 2.13 -1.73 -16.17
CA GLU A 193 3.33 -1.21 -16.82
C GLU A 193 4.09 -0.19 -15.97
N PRO A 194 5.41 -0.35 -15.78
CA PRO A 194 6.29 -1.38 -16.34
C PRO A 194 6.56 -2.59 -15.42
N VAL A 195 5.74 -2.80 -14.40
CA VAL A 195 6.00 -3.75 -13.30
C VAL A 195 5.06 -4.96 -13.32
N THR A 196 5.54 -6.09 -12.79
CA THR A 196 4.72 -7.29 -12.57
C THR A 196 4.52 -7.51 -11.07
N LEU A 197 3.27 -7.58 -10.66
CA LEU A 197 2.86 -7.58 -9.27
C LEU A 197 2.14 -8.87 -8.89
N TYR A 198 2.25 -9.27 -7.64
CA TYR A 198 1.19 -10.01 -6.97
C TYR A 198 0.22 -9.02 -6.33
N LEU A 199 -1.04 -9.13 -6.68
CA LEU A 199 -2.17 -8.50 -6.01
C LEU A 199 -2.74 -9.49 -5.00
N VAL A 200 -2.89 -9.09 -3.77
CA VAL A 200 -3.27 -9.97 -2.65
C VAL A 200 -4.47 -9.41 -1.92
N SER A 201 -5.45 -10.28 -1.69
CA SER A 201 -6.56 -10.00 -0.79
C SER A 201 -6.61 -11.04 0.31
N SER A 202 -6.79 -10.58 1.52
CA SER A 202 -6.88 -11.44 2.70
C SER A 202 -7.87 -10.87 3.71
N ARG A 203 -8.26 -11.70 4.67
CA ARG A 203 -9.24 -11.37 5.72
C ARG A 203 -8.64 -11.69 7.08
N LYS A 204 -8.79 -10.77 8.05
CA LYS A 204 -8.41 -11.04 9.44
C LYS A 204 -9.30 -12.15 10.03
N VAL A 205 -8.67 -13.21 10.56
CA VAL A 205 -9.31 -14.29 11.32
C VAL A 205 -9.33 -13.99 12.81
#